data_3fdc699addb178a8b03e9820f5d84490
#
_entry.id   3fdc699addb178a8b03e9820f5d84490
#
_cell.length_a   1.000
_cell.length_b   1.000
_cell.length_c   1.000
_cell.angle_alpha   90.00
_cell.angle_beta   90.00
_cell.angle_gamma   90.00
#
_symmetry.space_group_name_H-M   'P 1'
#
loop_
_entity.id
_entity.type
_entity.pdbx_description
1 polymer ?
#
loop_
_entity_poly.entity_id
_entity_poly.type
_entity_poly.pdbx_seq_one_letter_code
_entity_poly.pdbx_strand_id
1 'polypeptide(L)'
;MFKVENTEIRFHENWPDIDVNLAMAVLNLGRSSSQFNLLVETVCEQFNISVFELEVLVLLRSFPYPHRLTPSLLSSSLMVSSGGLTKVLIKLESKDYIVRDANPTDKRSKIVRLTKLGVVFIEKNYPLVQYMSKQFFESKLSKRELALLSTLLTKLLKE
;
A
#
# COMPACT_ATOMS: atom_id res chain seq x y z
N MET A 1 -8.36 -19.07 17.85
CA MET A 1 -8.23 -18.51 16.48
C MET A 1 -9.12 -19.34 15.56
N PHE A 2 -10.15 -18.75 14.96
CA PHE A 2 -11.04 -19.48 14.04
C PHE A 2 -10.27 -19.82 12.76
N LYS A 3 -10.13 -21.09 12.41
CA LYS A 3 -9.46 -21.52 11.17
C LYS A 3 -10.35 -21.17 9.97
N VAL A 4 -9.75 -20.64 8.91
CA VAL A 4 -10.44 -20.28 7.65
C VAL A 4 -11.14 -21.50 7.04
N GLU A 5 -10.50 -22.68 7.12
CA GLU A 5 -10.98 -23.98 6.61
C GLU A 5 -12.39 -24.35 7.08
N ASN A 6 -12.81 -23.92 8.28
CA ASN A 6 -14.12 -24.22 8.82
C ASN A 6 -15.19 -23.15 8.51
N THR A 7 -14.81 -22.03 7.84
CA THR A 7 -15.74 -20.93 7.58
C THR A 7 -16.67 -21.25 6.42
N GLU A 8 -16.15 -21.85 5.37
CA GLU A 8 -16.90 -22.31 4.20
C GLU A 8 -17.96 -23.36 4.59
N ILE A 9 -17.56 -24.37 5.37
CA ILE A 9 -18.47 -25.40 5.89
C ILE A 9 -19.61 -24.76 6.71
N ARG A 10 -19.28 -23.83 7.61
CA ARG A 10 -20.28 -23.13 8.43
C ARG A 10 -21.25 -22.32 7.61
N PHE A 11 -20.83 -21.71 6.52
CA PHE A 11 -21.74 -21.01 5.61
C PHE A 11 -22.73 -21.97 4.98
N HIS A 12 -22.26 -23.12 4.46
CA HIS A 12 -23.14 -24.13 3.88
C HIS A 12 -24.15 -24.71 4.89
N GLU A 13 -23.69 -24.95 6.13
CA GLU A 13 -24.52 -25.54 7.17
C GLU A 13 -25.56 -24.57 7.78
N ASN A 14 -25.16 -23.31 7.96
CA ASN A 14 -25.95 -22.36 8.78
C ASN A 14 -26.54 -21.20 7.99
N TRP A 15 -26.12 -21.01 6.73
CA TRP A 15 -26.65 -19.94 5.87
C TRP A 15 -26.69 -20.38 4.40
N PRO A 16 -27.60 -21.32 4.05
CA PRO A 16 -27.61 -21.96 2.73
C PRO A 16 -27.94 -21.00 1.58
N ASP A 17 -28.57 -19.85 1.85
CA ASP A 17 -28.95 -18.87 0.81
C ASP A 17 -27.84 -17.89 0.43
N ILE A 18 -26.67 -17.95 1.09
CA ILE A 18 -25.55 -17.08 0.76
C ILE A 18 -24.75 -17.63 -0.44
N ASP A 19 -24.26 -16.73 -1.29
CA ASP A 19 -23.19 -17.09 -2.23
C ASP A 19 -21.88 -17.29 -1.47
N VAL A 20 -21.58 -18.55 -1.16
CA VAL A 20 -20.40 -18.94 -0.36
C VAL A 20 -19.10 -18.55 -1.05
N ASN A 21 -19.01 -18.64 -2.38
CA ASN A 21 -17.81 -18.26 -3.12
C ASN A 21 -17.53 -16.76 -2.99
N LEU A 22 -18.58 -15.94 -3.16
CA LEU A 22 -18.47 -14.49 -2.97
C LEU A 22 -18.10 -14.13 -1.53
N ALA A 23 -18.77 -14.73 -0.54
CA ALA A 23 -18.49 -14.49 0.87
C ALA A 23 -17.04 -14.84 1.25
N MET A 24 -16.54 -15.99 0.76
CA MET A 24 -15.17 -16.42 1.00
C MET A 24 -14.16 -15.50 0.29
N ALA A 25 -14.44 -15.06 -0.93
CA ALA A 25 -13.58 -14.10 -1.64
C ALA A 25 -13.45 -12.79 -0.85
N VAL A 26 -14.55 -12.21 -0.37
CA VAL A 26 -14.56 -10.98 0.43
C VAL A 26 -13.78 -11.15 1.74
N LEU A 27 -14.06 -12.22 2.49
CA LEU A 27 -13.38 -12.50 3.76
C LEU A 27 -11.89 -12.74 3.58
N ASN A 28 -11.51 -13.52 2.56
CA ASN A 28 -10.10 -13.85 2.31
C ASN A 28 -9.32 -12.65 1.81
N LEU A 29 -9.91 -11.77 0.99
CA LEU A 29 -9.29 -10.52 0.58
C LEU A 29 -8.97 -9.63 1.80
N GLY A 30 -9.95 -9.42 2.68
CA GLY A 30 -9.76 -8.63 3.89
C GLY A 30 -8.71 -9.21 4.83
N ARG A 31 -8.76 -10.53 5.09
CA ARG A 31 -7.78 -11.20 5.96
C ARG A 31 -6.37 -11.19 5.39
N SER A 32 -6.23 -11.46 4.09
CA SER A 32 -4.93 -11.44 3.41
C SER A 32 -4.31 -10.05 3.41
N SER A 33 -5.12 -9.02 3.15
CA SER A 33 -4.68 -7.62 3.25
C SER A 33 -4.22 -7.27 4.67
N SER A 34 -5.00 -7.65 5.70
CA SER A 34 -4.62 -7.39 7.09
C SER A 34 -3.31 -8.09 7.49
N GLN A 35 -3.12 -9.36 7.09
CA GLN A 35 -1.88 -10.08 7.36
C GLN A 35 -0.67 -9.45 6.68
N PHE A 36 -0.82 -9.04 5.43
CA PHE A 36 0.24 -8.39 4.68
C PHE A 36 0.58 -7.02 5.28
N ASN A 37 -0.44 -6.23 5.65
CA ASN A 37 -0.23 -4.93 6.28
C ASN A 37 0.53 -5.04 7.61
N LEU A 38 0.20 -6.01 8.47
CA LEU A 38 0.94 -6.26 9.71
C LEU A 38 2.42 -6.59 9.45
N LEU A 39 2.72 -7.37 8.40
CA LEU A 39 4.09 -7.64 8.01
C LEU A 39 4.83 -6.37 7.61
N VAL A 40 4.23 -5.55 6.74
CA VAL A 40 4.85 -4.30 6.28
C VAL A 40 4.99 -3.31 7.44
N GLU A 41 4.02 -3.23 8.35
CA GLU A 41 4.07 -2.40 9.56
C GLU A 41 5.27 -2.75 10.43
N THR A 42 5.48 -4.05 10.72
CA THR A 42 6.64 -4.52 11.49
C THR A 42 7.98 -4.12 10.86
N VAL A 43 8.05 -4.09 9.53
CA VAL A 43 9.25 -3.63 8.82
C VAL A 43 9.39 -2.11 8.89
N CYS A 44 8.30 -1.36 8.72
CA CYS A 44 8.28 0.11 8.76
C CYS A 44 8.68 0.64 10.14
N GLU A 45 8.29 -0.04 11.22
CA GLU A 45 8.68 0.31 12.60
C GLU A 45 10.19 0.36 12.79
N GLN A 46 10.94 -0.54 12.14
CA GLN A 46 12.41 -0.56 12.20
C GLN A 46 13.04 0.70 11.58
N PHE A 47 12.31 1.37 10.71
CA PHE A 47 12.73 2.60 10.02
C PHE A 47 12.09 3.86 10.63
N ASN A 48 11.30 3.71 11.68
CA ASN A 48 10.54 4.78 12.33
C ASN A 48 9.62 5.54 11.34
N ILE A 49 8.95 4.81 10.46
CA ILE A 49 7.91 5.32 9.56
C ILE A 49 6.65 4.44 9.63
N SER A 50 5.50 5.02 9.29
CA SER A 50 4.27 4.25 9.10
C SER A 50 4.21 3.63 7.69
N VAL A 51 3.35 2.62 7.50
CA VAL A 51 3.06 2.05 6.18
C VAL A 51 2.64 3.14 5.21
N PHE A 52 1.79 4.07 5.63
CA PHE A 52 1.33 5.14 4.77
C PHE A 52 2.44 6.16 4.42
N GLU A 53 3.39 6.44 5.33
CA GLU A 53 4.59 7.21 4.99
C GLU A 53 5.45 6.50 3.95
N LEU A 54 5.60 5.17 4.07
CA LEU A 54 6.29 4.34 3.07
C LEU A 54 5.62 4.42 1.71
N GLU A 55 4.29 4.25 1.64
CA GLU A 55 3.52 4.29 0.40
C GLU A 55 3.69 5.62 -0.34
N VAL A 56 3.64 6.75 0.38
CA VAL A 56 3.89 8.07 -0.21
C VAL A 56 5.30 8.17 -0.79
N LEU A 57 6.33 7.70 -0.06
CA LEU A 57 7.72 7.74 -0.52
C LEU A 57 7.94 6.84 -1.75
N VAL A 58 7.38 5.63 -1.73
CA VAL A 58 7.45 4.68 -2.85
C VAL A 58 6.76 5.24 -4.08
N LEU A 59 5.55 5.80 -3.92
CA LEU A 59 4.80 6.38 -5.03
C LEU A 59 5.57 7.56 -5.64
N LEU A 60 6.09 8.49 -4.83
CA LEU A 60 6.92 9.58 -5.33
C LEU A 60 8.15 9.06 -6.07
N ARG A 61 8.85 8.06 -5.50
CA ARG A 61 10.06 7.49 -6.10
C ARG A 61 9.80 6.78 -7.43
N SER A 62 8.60 6.25 -7.64
CA SER A 62 8.21 5.58 -8.89
C SER A 62 8.05 6.54 -10.09
N PHE A 63 7.93 7.85 -9.84
CA PHE A 63 7.86 8.85 -10.91
C PHE A 63 9.26 9.31 -11.35
N PRO A 64 9.40 9.81 -12.60
CA PRO A 64 10.67 10.34 -13.09
C PRO A 64 11.21 11.47 -12.20
N TYR A 65 12.53 11.66 -12.20
CA TYR A 65 13.15 12.80 -11.54
C TYR A 65 12.47 14.11 -11.97
N PRO A 66 12.17 15.03 -11.06
CA PRO A 66 12.58 15.10 -9.67
C PRO A 66 11.63 14.40 -8.66
N HIS A 67 10.94 13.31 -9.02
CA HIS A 67 10.10 12.50 -8.13
C HIS A 67 9.02 13.32 -7.44
N ARG A 68 8.16 13.96 -8.23
CA ARG A 68 7.18 14.93 -7.76
C ARG A 68 5.76 14.62 -8.20
N LEU A 69 4.80 14.91 -7.33
CA LEU A 69 3.36 14.79 -7.57
C LEU A 69 2.61 15.92 -6.88
N THR A 70 1.40 16.20 -7.36
CA THR A 70 0.47 17.06 -6.60
C THR A 70 -0.15 16.27 -5.46
N PRO A 71 -0.56 16.91 -4.34
CA PRO A 71 -1.31 16.25 -3.28
C PRO A 71 -2.59 15.55 -3.78
N SER A 72 -3.26 16.10 -4.81
CA SER A 72 -4.45 15.49 -5.40
C SER A 72 -4.13 14.15 -6.06
N LEU A 73 -3.04 14.07 -6.84
CA LEU A 73 -2.59 12.81 -7.45
C LEU A 73 -2.12 11.81 -6.39
N LEU A 74 -1.44 12.25 -5.32
CA LEU A 74 -1.07 11.37 -4.21
C LEU A 74 -2.32 10.80 -3.54
N SER A 75 -3.30 11.64 -3.23
CA SER A 75 -4.53 11.24 -2.54
C SER A 75 -5.36 10.26 -3.39
N SER A 76 -5.54 10.54 -4.69
CA SER A 76 -6.27 9.63 -5.59
C SER A 76 -5.54 8.30 -5.82
N SER A 77 -4.21 8.35 -6.03
CA SER A 77 -3.41 7.12 -6.26
C SER A 77 -3.34 6.22 -5.04
N LEU A 78 -3.34 6.79 -3.82
CA LEU A 78 -3.30 6.04 -2.57
C LEU A 78 -4.70 5.77 -1.99
N MET A 79 -5.76 6.22 -2.68
CA MET A 79 -7.17 6.04 -2.27
C MET A 79 -7.43 6.53 -0.84
N VAL A 80 -6.85 7.68 -0.47
CA VAL A 80 -6.93 8.24 0.89
C VAL A 80 -7.55 9.63 0.91
N SER A 81 -8.11 10.02 2.06
CA SER A 81 -8.65 11.37 2.25
C SER A 81 -7.54 12.43 2.27
N SER A 82 -7.86 13.64 1.83
CA SER A 82 -6.94 14.79 1.87
C SER A 82 -6.44 15.11 3.28
N GLY A 83 -7.29 14.92 4.30
CA GLY A 83 -6.90 15.11 5.70
C GLY A 83 -5.89 14.08 6.20
N GLY A 84 -6.08 12.80 5.83
CA GLY A 84 -5.13 11.72 6.13
C GLY A 84 -3.78 11.97 5.48
N LEU A 85 -3.78 12.30 4.17
CA LEU A 85 -2.57 12.62 3.44
C LEU A 85 -1.82 13.81 4.04
N THR A 86 -2.54 14.89 4.42
CA THR A 86 -1.90 16.08 5.00
C THR A 86 -1.08 15.77 6.24
N LYS A 87 -1.61 14.92 7.16
CA LYS A 87 -0.88 14.50 8.37
C LYS A 87 0.41 13.75 8.04
N VAL A 88 0.37 12.89 7.04
CA VAL A 88 1.56 12.13 6.59
C VAL A 88 2.58 13.05 5.94
N LEU A 89 2.16 13.96 5.07
CA LEU A 89 3.06 14.93 4.44
C LEU A 89 3.77 15.82 5.46
N ILE A 90 3.09 16.25 6.53
CA ILE A 90 3.71 17.02 7.63
C ILE A 90 4.81 16.20 8.31
N LYS A 91 4.56 14.92 8.61
CA LYS A 91 5.55 14.03 9.22
C LYS A 91 6.75 13.77 8.31
N LEU A 92 6.52 13.53 7.03
CA LEU A 92 7.60 13.30 6.06
C LEU A 92 8.45 14.55 5.83
N GLU A 93 7.82 15.73 5.83
CA GLU A 93 8.49 17.02 5.72
C GLU A 93 9.32 17.32 6.97
N SER A 94 8.82 17.00 8.18
CA SER A 94 9.58 17.16 9.43
C SER A 94 10.80 16.24 9.54
N LYS A 95 10.82 15.16 8.76
CA LYS A 95 11.97 14.24 8.62
C LYS A 95 12.90 14.61 7.46
N ASP A 96 12.64 15.71 6.78
CA ASP A 96 13.36 16.14 5.57
C ASP A 96 13.35 15.12 4.42
N TYR A 97 12.38 14.20 4.36
CA TYR A 97 12.26 13.24 3.27
C TYR A 97 11.57 13.82 2.05
N ILE A 98 10.70 14.80 2.26
CA ILE A 98 9.99 15.51 1.21
C ILE A 98 10.08 17.03 1.42
N VAL A 99 9.79 17.77 0.35
CA VAL A 99 9.51 19.22 0.41
C VAL A 99 8.22 19.50 -0.35
N ARG A 100 7.56 20.60 0.03
CA ARG A 100 6.34 21.10 -0.62
C ARG A 100 6.62 22.45 -1.26
N ASP A 101 6.85 22.44 -2.55
CA ASP A 101 7.13 23.62 -3.36
C ASP A 101 5.83 24.23 -3.92
N ALA A 102 5.88 25.51 -4.31
CA ALA A 102 4.81 26.09 -5.11
C ALA A 102 4.75 25.41 -6.49
N ASN A 103 3.55 25.12 -6.98
CA ASN A 103 3.40 24.56 -8.32
C ASN A 103 3.68 25.66 -9.38
N PRO A 104 4.68 25.50 -10.25
CA PRO A 104 5.02 26.51 -11.25
C PRO A 104 3.93 26.74 -12.30
N THR A 105 3.05 25.75 -12.52
CA THR A 105 1.95 25.82 -13.49
C THR A 105 0.63 26.28 -12.85
N ASP A 106 0.49 26.16 -11.54
CA ASP A 106 -0.70 26.58 -10.79
C ASP A 106 -0.30 27.06 -9.39
N LYS A 107 -0.20 28.38 -9.21
CA LYS A 107 0.20 28.99 -7.94
C LYS A 107 -0.74 28.70 -6.76
N ARG A 108 -1.94 28.20 -7.01
CA ARG A 108 -2.92 27.83 -5.97
C ARG A 108 -2.66 26.43 -5.41
N SER A 109 -1.89 25.61 -6.10
CA SER A 109 -1.55 24.24 -5.71
C SER A 109 -0.09 24.15 -5.27
N LYS A 110 0.22 23.09 -4.51
CA LYS A 110 1.59 22.72 -4.14
C LYS A 110 2.00 21.46 -4.87
N ILE A 111 3.30 21.27 -5.00
CA ILE A 111 3.92 20.05 -5.48
C ILE A 111 4.70 19.43 -4.32
N VAL A 112 4.53 18.15 -4.12
CA VAL A 112 5.31 17.33 -3.18
C VAL A 112 6.40 16.62 -3.98
N ARG A 113 7.65 16.73 -3.56
CA ARG A 113 8.76 16.00 -4.16
C ARG A 113 9.68 15.39 -3.11
N LEU A 114 10.40 14.33 -3.49
CA LEU A 114 11.46 13.78 -2.65
C LEU A 114 12.63 14.74 -2.54
N THR A 115 13.21 14.82 -1.36
CA THR A 115 14.55 15.39 -1.16
C THR A 115 15.63 14.37 -1.53
N LYS A 116 16.90 14.80 -1.58
CA LYS A 116 18.03 13.85 -1.72
C LYS A 116 18.04 12.84 -0.57
N LEU A 117 17.74 13.29 0.65
CA LEU A 117 17.65 12.42 1.83
C LEU A 117 16.51 11.41 1.70
N GLY A 118 15.33 11.86 1.22
CA GLY A 118 14.18 10.98 0.97
C GLY A 118 14.48 9.90 -0.07
N VAL A 119 15.18 10.25 -1.16
CA VAL A 119 15.63 9.27 -2.17
C VAL A 119 16.57 8.25 -1.54
N VAL A 120 17.62 8.69 -0.85
CA VAL A 120 18.59 7.81 -0.18
C VAL A 120 17.88 6.91 0.84
N PHE A 121 16.96 7.47 1.63
CA PHE A 121 16.21 6.73 2.62
C PHE A 121 15.39 5.59 1.99
N ILE A 122 14.60 5.88 0.95
CA ILE A 122 13.73 4.87 0.35
C ILE A 122 14.55 3.80 -0.40
N GLU A 123 15.59 4.19 -1.12
CA GLU A 123 16.45 3.25 -1.85
C GLU A 123 17.23 2.31 -0.92
N LYS A 124 17.62 2.79 0.26
CA LYS A 124 18.29 1.97 1.29
C LYS A 124 17.36 0.97 1.97
N ASN A 125 16.13 1.38 2.29
CA ASN A 125 15.26 0.63 3.20
C ASN A 125 14.20 -0.21 2.45
N TYR A 126 13.74 0.22 1.28
CA TYR A 126 12.71 -0.48 0.51
C TYR A 126 13.10 -1.91 0.08
N PRO A 127 14.38 -2.23 -0.21
CA PRO A 127 14.77 -3.61 -0.49
C PRO A 127 14.41 -4.63 0.60
N LEU A 128 14.41 -4.23 1.88
CA LEU A 128 13.94 -5.11 2.96
C LEU A 128 12.42 -5.35 2.88
N VAL A 129 11.65 -4.30 2.59
CA VAL A 129 10.19 -4.43 2.38
C VAL A 129 9.91 -5.38 1.21
N GLN A 130 10.63 -5.23 0.10
CA GLN A 130 10.50 -6.11 -1.07
C GLN A 130 10.87 -7.55 -0.73
N TYR A 131 11.96 -7.78 0.00
CA TYR A 131 12.38 -9.11 0.43
C TYR A 131 11.31 -9.78 1.29
N MET A 132 10.79 -9.08 2.31
CA MET A 132 9.75 -9.62 3.19
C MET A 132 8.43 -9.88 2.45
N SER A 133 8.05 -8.99 1.53
CA SER A 133 6.90 -9.18 0.65
C SER A 133 7.06 -10.42 -0.23
N LYS A 134 8.25 -10.59 -0.82
CA LYS A 134 8.58 -11.77 -1.61
C LYS A 134 8.44 -13.05 -0.79
N GLN A 135 9.01 -13.10 0.42
CA GLN A 135 8.89 -14.26 1.31
C GLN A 135 7.42 -14.55 1.67
N PHE A 136 6.63 -13.52 1.95
CA PHE A 136 5.21 -13.67 2.27
C PHE A 136 4.42 -14.33 1.13
N PHE A 137 4.64 -13.91 -0.10
CA PHE A 137 3.92 -14.47 -1.24
C PHE A 137 4.49 -15.81 -1.71
N GLU A 138 5.80 -15.93 -1.89
CA GLU A 138 6.43 -17.13 -2.44
C GLU A 138 6.40 -18.35 -1.48
N SER A 139 6.18 -18.12 -0.17
CA SER A 139 5.94 -19.22 0.77
C SER A 139 4.57 -19.87 0.60
N LYS A 140 3.63 -19.25 -0.13
CA LYS A 140 2.24 -19.67 -0.26
C LYS A 140 1.79 -19.84 -1.70
N LEU A 141 2.42 -19.16 -2.63
CA LEU A 141 2.03 -19.08 -4.04
C LEU A 141 3.23 -19.39 -4.95
N SER A 142 2.98 -20.17 -5.98
CA SER A 142 3.92 -20.29 -7.10
C SER A 142 4.00 -18.97 -7.88
N LYS A 143 5.04 -18.80 -8.69
CA LYS A 143 5.19 -17.60 -9.56
C LYS A 143 3.99 -17.38 -10.49
N ARG A 144 3.38 -18.48 -10.98
CA ARG A 144 2.20 -18.41 -11.86
C ARG A 144 0.97 -17.92 -11.09
N GLU A 145 0.75 -18.42 -9.88
CA GLU A 145 -0.36 -18.01 -9.02
C GLU A 145 -0.22 -16.56 -8.57
N LEU A 146 0.99 -16.11 -8.24
CA LEU A 146 1.26 -14.71 -7.90
C LEU A 146 0.97 -13.78 -9.10
N ALA A 147 1.36 -14.16 -10.30
CA ALA A 147 1.05 -13.39 -11.51
C ALA A 147 -0.47 -13.33 -11.79
N LEU A 148 -1.17 -14.44 -11.58
CA LEU A 148 -2.64 -14.50 -11.69
C LEU A 148 -3.31 -13.61 -10.62
N LEU A 149 -2.87 -13.69 -9.37
CA LEU A 149 -3.36 -12.84 -8.28
C LEU A 149 -3.20 -11.35 -8.62
N SER A 150 -2.01 -10.95 -9.09
CA SER A 150 -1.75 -9.57 -9.52
C SER A 150 -2.73 -9.13 -10.63
N THR A 151 -2.97 -9.99 -11.61
CA THR A 151 -3.91 -9.73 -12.71
C THR A 151 -5.34 -9.55 -12.20
N LEU A 152 -5.80 -10.42 -11.31
CA LEU A 152 -7.15 -10.38 -10.75
C LEU A 152 -7.36 -9.13 -9.88
N LEU A 153 -6.40 -8.81 -9.01
CA LEU A 153 -6.45 -7.59 -8.20
C LEU A 153 -6.46 -6.32 -9.08
N THR A 154 -5.63 -6.28 -10.12
CA THR A 154 -5.63 -5.17 -11.08
C THR A 154 -6.99 -5.03 -11.78
N LYS A 155 -7.65 -6.14 -12.10
CA LYS A 155 -8.99 -6.12 -12.71
C LYS A 155 -10.05 -5.54 -11.78
N LEU A 156 -9.96 -5.84 -10.47
CA LEU A 156 -10.88 -5.28 -9.45
C LEU A 156 -10.72 -3.76 -9.26
N LEU A 157 -9.55 -3.19 -9.57
CA LEU A 157 -9.25 -1.76 -9.41
C LEU A 157 -9.53 -0.94 -10.69
N LYS A 158 -9.89 -1.57 -11.81
CA LYS A 158 -10.26 -0.87 -13.05
C LYS A 158 -11.74 -0.48 -12.98
N GLU A 159 -12.00 0.81 -13.23
CA GLU A 159 -13.34 1.36 -13.49
C GLU A 159 -13.87 0.89 -14.86
#